data_c6ab8e9a5e0b6a4a6e7aeffbfe9aeeee
#
_entry.id   c6ab8e9a5e0b6a4a6e7aeffbfe9aeeee
#
_cell.length_a   1.000
_cell.length_b   1.000
_cell.length_c   1.000
_cell.angle_alpha   90.00
_cell.angle_beta   90.00
_cell.angle_gamma   90.00
#
_symmetry.space_group_name_H-M   'P 1'
#
loop_
_entity.id
_entity.type
_entity.pdbx_description
1 polymer ?
#
loop_
_entity_poly.entity_id
_entity_poly.type
_entity_poly.pdbx_seq_one_letter_code
_entity_poly.pdbx_strand_id
1 'polypeptide(L)'
;VNRDGKFDPAVDKREVILGGFGGQDHDHSLHAIVAGPDGKLYLNSGNCGGSFTDKSGKTYRVGSGYVDQRGGAWPFDPKATAGAKSDDGFVWSSDFSARMNPDATGVEIIGNGYRNSFEHFPSSFGDVFQGDNDDSSSCRTSFILEYGTAGYTTPKAASYNSVRRPGQPTPRAHWRQD
;
A
#
# COMPACT_ATOMS: atom_id res chain seq x y z
N VAL A 1 21.96 -10.21 17.26
CA VAL A 1 21.31 -9.40 18.32
C VAL A 1 21.68 -9.99 19.68
N ASN A 2 22.36 -9.21 20.50
CA ASN A 2 22.81 -9.62 21.84
C ASN A 2 21.70 -9.59 22.93
N ARG A 3 20.49 -9.13 22.57
CA ARG A 3 19.28 -9.04 23.41
C ARG A 3 19.39 -8.10 24.63
N ASP A 4 20.26 -7.13 24.60
CA ASP A 4 20.39 -6.12 25.66
C ASP A 4 19.45 -4.90 25.48
N GLY A 5 18.64 -4.91 24.41
CA GLY A 5 17.70 -3.84 24.08
C GLY A 5 18.34 -2.61 23.43
N LYS A 6 19.63 -2.67 23.10
CA LYS A 6 20.37 -1.60 22.42
C LYS A 6 20.95 -2.12 21.11
N PHE A 7 20.96 -1.26 20.11
CA PHE A 7 21.66 -1.56 18.88
C PHE A 7 23.14 -1.24 18.98
N ASP A 8 23.99 -2.24 18.80
CA ASP A 8 25.44 -2.12 18.72
C ASP A 8 25.93 -2.59 17.34
N PRO A 9 26.40 -1.69 16.46
CA PRO A 9 26.82 -2.05 15.11
C PRO A 9 28.02 -3.01 15.08
N ALA A 10 28.74 -3.20 16.19
CA ALA A 10 29.86 -4.15 16.27
C ALA A 10 29.36 -5.61 16.40
N VAL A 11 28.19 -5.83 16.97
CA VAL A 11 27.64 -7.16 17.25
C VAL A 11 26.26 -7.40 16.63
N ASP A 12 25.50 -6.35 16.39
CA ASP A 12 24.17 -6.43 15.79
C ASP A 12 24.23 -6.21 14.26
N LYS A 13 23.50 -7.01 13.54
CA LYS A 13 23.38 -6.88 12.08
C LYS A 13 22.07 -6.17 11.71
N ARG A 14 22.21 -5.20 10.83
CA ARG A 14 21.06 -4.60 10.13
C ARG A 14 20.78 -5.40 8.87
N GLU A 15 19.55 -5.80 8.69
CA GLU A 15 19.06 -6.46 7.47
C GLU A 15 17.87 -5.71 6.90
N VAL A 16 17.86 -5.48 5.60
CA VAL A 16 16.67 -5.02 4.88
C VAL A 16 15.85 -6.25 4.55
N ILE A 17 14.69 -6.38 5.17
CA ILE A 17 13.82 -7.55 4.98
C ILE A 17 12.90 -7.42 3.77
N LEU A 18 12.52 -6.19 3.43
CA LEU A 18 11.69 -5.87 2.28
C LEU A 18 12.02 -4.47 1.80
N GLY A 19 12.07 -4.25 0.49
CA GLY A 19 12.35 -2.95 -0.13
C GLY A 19 11.78 -2.90 -1.55
N GLY A 20 11.78 -1.71 -2.17
CA GLY A 20 11.22 -1.50 -3.51
C GLY A 20 9.90 -0.76 -3.52
N PHE A 21 9.55 -0.15 -2.39
CA PHE A 21 8.42 0.77 -2.30
C PHE A 21 8.73 2.08 -3.01
N GLY A 22 7.75 2.68 -3.65
CA GLY A 22 7.85 4.02 -4.19
C GLY A 22 8.07 5.05 -3.07
N GLY A 23 9.01 5.95 -3.27
CA GLY A 23 9.46 6.85 -2.21
C GLY A 23 9.80 8.26 -2.68
N GLN A 24 9.31 8.70 -3.83
CA GLN A 24 9.57 10.06 -4.31
C GLN A 24 8.80 11.13 -3.57
N ASP A 25 7.62 10.80 -3.12
CA ASP A 25 6.89 11.60 -2.18
C ASP A 25 6.96 10.88 -0.83
N HIS A 26 7.71 11.45 0.11
CA HIS A 26 7.90 10.86 1.43
C HIS A 26 6.59 10.71 2.20
N ASP A 27 5.61 11.56 1.89
CA ASP A 27 4.29 11.54 2.50
C ASP A 27 3.37 10.47 1.87
N HIS A 28 3.79 9.83 0.80
CA HIS A 28 3.00 8.84 0.05
C HIS A 28 3.75 7.53 -0.20
N SER A 29 4.76 7.25 0.60
CA SER A 29 5.56 6.01 0.54
C SER A 29 5.07 4.95 1.54
N LEU A 30 5.97 4.09 2.01
CA LEU A 30 5.69 3.14 3.09
C LEU A 30 5.51 3.90 4.41
N HIS A 31 4.38 3.71 5.08
CA HIS A 31 4.05 4.44 6.29
C HIS A 31 4.21 3.64 7.56
N ALA A 32 3.50 2.53 7.69
CA ALA A 32 3.45 1.81 8.95
C ALA A 32 3.80 0.33 8.80
N ILE A 33 4.35 -0.20 9.88
CA ILE A 33 4.43 -1.64 10.13
C ILE A 33 3.92 -1.87 11.55
N VAL A 34 2.92 -2.73 11.69
CA VAL A 34 2.35 -3.11 12.98
C VAL A 34 2.26 -4.63 13.11
N ALA A 35 2.42 -5.14 14.32
CA ALA A 35 2.22 -6.56 14.60
C ALA A 35 0.73 -6.85 14.78
N GLY A 36 0.24 -7.85 14.08
CA GLY A 36 -1.13 -8.34 14.22
C GLY A 36 -1.26 -9.43 15.28
N PRO A 37 -2.50 -9.68 15.73
CA PRO A 37 -2.77 -10.71 16.74
C PRO A 37 -2.54 -12.14 16.21
N ASP A 38 -2.47 -12.32 14.91
CA ASP A 38 -2.16 -13.57 14.21
C ASP A 38 -0.65 -13.84 14.07
N GLY A 39 0.19 -12.97 14.66
CA GLY A 39 1.65 -13.06 14.59
C GLY A 39 2.25 -12.55 13.27
N LYS A 40 1.46 -12.00 12.37
CA LYS A 40 1.94 -11.37 11.13
C LYS A 40 2.29 -9.90 11.34
N LEU A 41 3.08 -9.37 10.44
CA LEU A 41 3.31 -7.94 10.29
C LEU A 41 2.36 -7.39 9.23
N TYR A 42 1.70 -6.31 9.56
CA TYR A 42 0.82 -5.57 8.66
C TYR A 42 1.51 -4.28 8.25
N LEU A 43 1.48 -3.97 6.97
CA LEU A 43 2.12 -2.79 6.40
C LEU A 43 1.21 -2.10 5.40
N ASN A 44 1.33 -0.80 5.29
CA ASN A 44 0.67 -0.03 4.26
C ASN A 44 1.63 0.96 3.60
N SER A 45 1.32 1.30 2.37
CA SER A 45 2.03 2.28 1.59
C SER A 45 1.04 3.24 0.98
N GLY A 46 1.39 4.50 0.89
CA GLY A 46 0.62 5.46 0.11
C GLY A 46 0.67 5.16 -1.40
N ASN A 47 0.06 6.00 -2.19
CA ASN A 47 -0.21 5.74 -3.61
C ASN A 47 0.99 5.91 -4.56
N CYS A 48 2.21 5.95 -4.05
CA CYS A 48 3.42 5.91 -4.88
C CYS A 48 3.65 4.57 -5.58
N GLY A 49 2.97 3.50 -5.13
CA GLY A 49 3.16 2.17 -5.67
C GLY A 49 4.51 1.55 -5.32
N GLY A 50 4.95 0.58 -6.10
CA GLY A 50 6.22 -0.08 -5.89
C GLY A 50 6.37 -1.39 -6.65
N SER A 51 7.59 -1.92 -6.65
CA SER A 51 7.88 -3.27 -7.11
C SER A 51 8.84 -3.92 -6.13
N PHE A 52 8.39 -4.96 -5.47
CA PHE A 52 9.15 -5.63 -4.41
C PHE A 52 8.99 -7.15 -4.47
N THR A 53 10.03 -7.84 -4.06
CA THR A 53 10.05 -9.30 -4.00
C THR A 53 10.19 -9.73 -2.54
N ASP A 54 9.31 -10.60 -2.10
CA ASP A 54 9.39 -11.18 -0.76
C ASP A 54 10.51 -12.23 -0.65
N LYS A 55 10.83 -12.65 0.56
CA LYS A 55 11.88 -13.65 0.78
C LYS A 55 11.53 -15.05 0.29
N SER A 56 10.30 -15.32 -0.10
CA SER A 56 9.92 -16.54 -0.80
C SER A 56 10.13 -16.46 -2.33
N GLY A 57 10.54 -15.30 -2.85
CA GLY A 57 10.82 -15.05 -4.26
C GLY A 57 9.64 -14.58 -5.08
N LYS A 58 8.50 -14.28 -4.45
CA LYS A 58 7.30 -13.79 -5.11
C LYS A 58 7.38 -12.28 -5.31
N THR A 59 7.16 -11.80 -6.53
CA THR A 59 7.24 -10.38 -6.87
C THR A 59 5.85 -9.76 -6.98
N TYR A 60 5.70 -8.65 -6.29
CA TYR A 60 4.51 -7.80 -6.28
C TYR A 60 4.79 -6.53 -7.07
N ARG A 61 3.83 -6.11 -7.88
CA ARG A 61 3.90 -4.90 -8.71
C ARG A 61 2.64 -4.09 -8.45
N VAL A 62 2.85 -2.92 -7.85
CA VAL A 62 1.76 -2.00 -7.52
C VAL A 62 1.94 -0.75 -8.34
N GLY A 63 1.03 -0.51 -9.26
CA GLY A 63 1.05 0.69 -10.10
C GLY A 63 0.88 1.96 -9.27
N SER A 64 1.66 3.00 -9.58
CA SER A 64 1.53 4.27 -8.89
C SER A 64 0.18 4.93 -9.20
N GLY A 65 -0.53 5.31 -8.15
CA GLY A 65 -1.66 6.23 -8.23
C GLY A 65 -1.25 7.70 -8.14
N TYR A 66 0.01 7.96 -7.82
CA TYR A 66 0.56 9.31 -7.70
C TYR A 66 1.21 9.72 -9.03
N VAL A 67 0.73 10.81 -9.60
CA VAL A 67 1.34 11.41 -10.78
C VAL A 67 2.03 12.68 -10.34
N ASP A 68 3.35 12.73 -10.48
CA ASP A 68 4.09 13.96 -10.23
C ASP A 68 3.49 15.10 -11.05
N GLN A 69 3.10 16.16 -10.37
CA GLN A 69 2.57 17.36 -11.00
C GLN A 69 3.56 18.01 -11.97
N ARG A 70 4.84 17.68 -11.84
CA ARG A 70 5.93 18.14 -12.71
C ARG A 70 6.14 17.28 -13.95
N GLY A 71 5.38 16.18 -14.11
CA GLY A 71 5.51 15.29 -15.26
C GLY A 71 6.75 14.41 -15.26
N GLY A 72 7.47 14.32 -14.14
CA GLY A 72 8.64 13.45 -14.00
C GLY A 72 8.26 11.97 -13.95
N ALA A 73 9.06 11.15 -14.63
CA ALA A 73 8.97 9.71 -14.46
C ALA A 73 9.51 9.31 -13.08
N TRP A 74 8.75 8.50 -12.36
CA TRP A 74 9.16 7.98 -11.08
C TRP A 74 10.25 6.91 -11.25
N PRO A 75 11.31 6.88 -10.40
CA PRO A 75 12.43 5.97 -10.59
C PRO A 75 12.17 4.56 -10.09
N PHE A 76 10.94 4.14 -9.98
CA PHE A 76 10.66 2.74 -9.74
C PHE A 76 10.26 2.05 -11.03
N ASP A 77 10.37 0.75 -11.02
CA ASP A 77 10.24 -0.13 -12.16
C ASP A 77 9.14 0.35 -13.13
N PRO A 78 9.49 0.84 -14.32
CA PRO A 78 8.51 1.26 -15.32
C PRO A 78 7.60 0.10 -15.76
N LYS A 79 7.95 -1.16 -15.41
CA LYS A 79 7.10 -2.33 -15.59
C LYS A 79 6.03 -2.47 -14.51
N ALA A 80 6.16 -1.74 -13.40
CA ALA A 80 5.11 -1.60 -12.37
C ALA A 80 4.09 -0.52 -12.75
N THR A 81 3.90 -0.26 -14.04
CA THR A 81 2.84 0.61 -14.54
C THR A 81 1.47 0.02 -14.22
N ALA A 82 0.47 0.88 -14.13
CA ALA A 82 -0.92 0.46 -14.01
C ALA A 82 -1.22 -0.67 -15.01
N GLY A 83 -1.65 -1.82 -14.52
CA GLY A 83 -1.95 -2.99 -15.36
C GLY A 83 -0.91 -4.11 -15.35
N ALA A 84 0.28 -3.92 -14.74
CA ALA A 84 1.23 -5.01 -14.58
C ALA A 84 0.71 -6.03 -13.53
N LYS A 85 0.72 -7.32 -13.90
CA LYS A 85 0.35 -8.38 -12.96
C LYS A 85 1.49 -8.66 -12.00
N SER A 86 1.15 -8.81 -10.73
CA SER A 86 1.98 -9.41 -9.71
C SER A 86 2.03 -10.93 -9.88
N ASP A 87 2.98 -11.59 -9.23
CA ASP A 87 3.13 -13.04 -9.29
C ASP A 87 1.98 -13.77 -8.57
N ASP A 88 1.16 -13.07 -7.79
CA ASP A 88 -0.10 -13.56 -7.24
C ASP A 88 -1.26 -13.59 -8.26
N GLY A 89 -1.03 -13.06 -9.47
CA GLY A 89 -2.01 -13.02 -10.54
C GLY A 89 -2.93 -11.80 -10.54
N PHE A 90 -2.83 -10.93 -9.52
CA PHE A 90 -3.63 -9.72 -9.40
C PHE A 90 -2.94 -8.50 -10.03
N VAL A 91 -3.74 -7.49 -10.33
CA VAL A 91 -3.29 -6.16 -10.74
C VAL A 91 -3.57 -5.21 -9.58
N TRP A 92 -2.50 -4.71 -8.97
CA TRP A 92 -2.56 -3.80 -7.84
C TRP A 92 -2.24 -2.38 -8.28
N SER A 93 -2.88 -1.41 -7.66
CA SER A 93 -2.66 0.00 -8.02
C SER A 93 -2.89 0.92 -6.83
N SER A 94 -2.21 2.05 -6.84
CA SER A 94 -2.34 3.11 -5.86
C SER A 94 -1.77 2.71 -4.49
N ASP A 95 -2.37 3.17 -3.43
CA ASP A 95 -2.12 2.76 -2.06
C ASP A 95 -2.52 1.30 -1.84
N PHE A 96 -1.78 0.58 -1.04
CA PHE A 96 -2.07 -0.80 -0.74
C PHE A 96 -1.80 -1.14 0.73
N SER A 97 -2.51 -2.14 1.18
CA SER A 97 -2.36 -2.77 2.48
C SER A 97 -1.94 -4.21 2.29
N ALA A 98 -0.96 -4.65 3.06
CA ALA A 98 -0.45 -6.00 3.00
C ALA A 98 -0.17 -6.58 4.38
N ARG A 99 -0.08 -7.89 4.46
CA ARG A 99 0.43 -8.62 5.62
C ARG A 99 1.52 -9.60 5.20
N MET A 100 2.41 -9.96 6.12
CA MET A 100 3.51 -10.89 5.87
C MET A 100 3.94 -11.60 7.14
N ASN A 101 4.68 -12.68 7.00
CA ASN A 101 5.39 -13.30 8.12
C ASN A 101 6.50 -12.37 8.64
N PRO A 102 6.89 -12.46 9.92
CA PRO A 102 7.94 -11.59 10.49
C PRO A 102 9.31 -11.70 9.81
N ASP A 103 9.55 -12.79 9.08
CA ASP A 103 10.76 -12.99 8.29
C ASP A 103 10.68 -12.45 6.86
N ALA A 104 9.58 -11.75 6.54
CA ALA A 104 9.24 -11.22 5.21
C ALA A 104 9.01 -12.27 4.12
N THR A 105 8.65 -13.48 4.50
CA THR A 105 8.04 -14.45 3.59
C THR A 105 6.53 -14.31 3.55
N GLY A 106 5.89 -14.87 2.51
CA GLY A 106 4.44 -14.97 2.44
C GLY A 106 3.73 -13.62 2.48
N VAL A 107 4.28 -12.63 1.79
CA VAL A 107 3.59 -11.35 1.61
C VAL A 107 2.26 -11.59 0.91
N GLU A 108 1.25 -10.90 1.35
CA GLU A 108 -0.10 -10.94 0.80
C GLU A 108 -0.68 -9.52 0.80
N ILE A 109 -0.98 -9.00 -0.38
CA ILE A 109 -1.71 -7.73 -0.49
C ILE A 109 -3.18 -8.01 -0.22
N ILE A 110 -3.73 -7.37 0.81
CA ILE A 110 -5.10 -7.61 1.29
C ILE A 110 -6.10 -6.53 0.84
N GLY A 111 -5.62 -5.41 0.31
CA GLY A 111 -6.49 -4.37 -0.22
C GLY A 111 -5.68 -3.31 -0.93
N ASN A 112 -6.32 -2.57 -1.84
CA ASN A 112 -5.68 -1.52 -2.60
C ASN A 112 -6.65 -0.40 -3.02
N GLY A 113 -6.11 0.59 -3.72
CA GLY A 113 -6.91 1.66 -4.26
C GLY A 113 -7.35 2.69 -3.22
N TYR A 114 -6.59 2.85 -2.17
CA TYR A 114 -6.66 3.97 -1.24
C TYR A 114 -5.74 5.10 -1.74
N ARG A 115 -5.78 6.26 -1.10
CA ARG A 115 -4.91 7.36 -1.50
C ARG A 115 -3.61 7.38 -0.72
N ASN A 116 -3.69 7.46 0.59
CA ASN A 116 -2.53 7.65 1.45
C ASN A 116 -2.82 7.16 2.87
N SER A 117 -2.86 5.86 3.03
CA SER A 117 -3.12 5.23 4.32
C SER A 117 -1.91 5.32 5.23
N PHE A 118 -2.10 5.78 6.47
CA PHE A 118 -1.02 6.03 7.41
C PHE A 118 -0.79 4.90 8.40
N GLU A 119 -1.83 4.28 8.89
CA GLU A 119 -1.72 3.26 9.93
C GLU A 119 -2.70 2.13 9.70
N HIS A 120 -2.29 0.94 10.13
CA HIS A 120 -3.16 -0.23 10.22
C HIS A 120 -3.57 -0.50 11.66
N PHE A 121 -4.77 -0.98 11.79
CA PHE A 121 -5.29 -1.50 13.04
C PHE A 121 -5.90 -2.88 12.81
N PRO A 122 -5.11 -3.97 12.89
CA PRO A 122 -5.65 -5.32 12.89
C PRO A 122 -6.31 -5.61 14.25
N SER A 123 -7.60 -5.89 14.23
CA SER A 123 -8.37 -6.23 15.42
C SER A 123 -8.10 -7.67 15.87
N SER A 124 -8.45 -8.00 17.12
CA SER A 124 -8.36 -9.37 17.64
C SER A 124 -9.29 -10.37 16.95
N PHE A 125 -10.24 -9.89 16.17
CA PHE A 125 -11.18 -10.71 15.38
C PHE A 125 -10.71 -10.94 13.94
N GLY A 126 -9.58 -10.34 13.55
CA GLY A 126 -9.03 -10.45 12.19
C GLY A 126 -9.45 -9.32 11.25
N ASP A 127 -10.35 -8.45 11.67
CA ASP A 127 -10.71 -7.28 10.88
C ASP A 127 -9.55 -6.29 10.84
N VAL A 128 -9.33 -5.66 9.69
CA VAL A 128 -8.28 -4.65 9.52
C VAL A 128 -8.90 -3.32 9.17
N PHE A 129 -8.50 -2.29 9.90
CA PHE A 129 -8.88 -0.91 9.65
C PHE A 129 -7.65 -0.09 9.33
N GLN A 130 -7.84 1.02 8.63
CA GLN A 130 -6.78 1.99 8.34
C GLN A 130 -7.30 3.41 8.33
N GLY A 131 -6.42 4.35 8.65
CA GLY A 131 -6.66 5.78 8.42
C GLY A 131 -6.20 6.16 7.03
N ASP A 132 -7.06 6.77 6.22
CA ASP A 132 -6.73 7.22 4.88
C ASP A 132 -6.83 8.74 4.78
N ASN A 133 -5.77 9.35 4.27
CA ASN A 133 -5.68 10.79 4.05
C ASN A 133 -6.15 11.11 2.64
N ASP A 134 -7.24 11.88 2.51
CA ASP A 134 -7.79 12.28 1.22
C ASP A 134 -7.43 13.73 0.84
N ASP A 135 -7.48 14.03 -0.47
CA ASP A 135 -7.15 15.33 -1.05
C ASP A 135 -8.05 16.49 -0.62
N SER A 136 -9.27 16.19 -0.24
CA SER A 136 -10.31 17.20 -0.11
C SER A 136 -10.94 17.25 1.27
N SER A 137 -10.15 17.18 2.31
CA SER A 137 -10.60 17.32 3.71
C SER A 137 -11.47 16.18 4.26
N SER A 138 -11.56 15.07 3.58
CA SER A 138 -12.40 13.93 3.99
C SER A 138 -11.55 12.72 4.40
N CYS A 139 -10.55 12.96 5.26
CA CYS A 139 -9.81 11.88 5.90
C CYS A 139 -10.77 10.96 6.65
N ARG A 140 -10.50 9.66 6.63
CA ARG A 140 -11.41 8.69 7.21
C ARG A 140 -10.72 7.44 7.71
N THR A 141 -11.41 6.71 8.55
CA THR A 141 -11.09 5.32 8.86
C THR A 141 -11.85 4.40 7.90
N SER A 142 -11.14 3.50 7.27
CA SER A 142 -11.70 2.53 6.34
C SER A 142 -11.53 1.11 6.88
N PHE A 143 -12.57 0.31 6.74
CA PHE A 143 -12.47 -1.14 6.86
C PHE A 143 -11.85 -1.71 5.58
N ILE A 144 -10.86 -2.58 5.70
CA ILE A 144 -10.25 -3.26 4.57
C ILE A 144 -11.07 -4.51 4.24
N LEU A 145 -11.81 -4.43 3.15
CA LEU A 145 -12.41 -5.62 2.56
C LEU A 145 -11.30 -6.40 1.84
N GLU A 146 -10.99 -7.59 2.32
CA GLU A 146 -9.89 -8.40 1.76
C GLU A 146 -10.02 -8.58 0.24
N TYR A 147 -8.93 -8.34 -0.46
CA TYR A 147 -8.81 -8.32 -1.93
C TYR A 147 -9.68 -7.28 -2.65
N GLY A 148 -10.32 -6.40 -1.89
CA GLY A 148 -11.11 -5.31 -2.41
C GLY A 148 -10.26 -4.14 -2.88
N THR A 149 -10.88 -3.27 -3.67
CA THR A 149 -10.32 -1.97 -4.02
C THR A 149 -11.24 -0.86 -3.54
N ALA A 150 -10.66 0.15 -2.94
CA ALA A 150 -11.39 1.37 -2.58
C ALA A 150 -11.65 2.28 -3.79
N GLY A 151 -10.99 2.02 -4.91
CA GLY A 151 -11.25 2.69 -6.18
C GLY A 151 -10.60 4.07 -6.32
N TYR A 152 -9.64 4.41 -5.45
CA TYR A 152 -8.86 5.62 -5.64
C TYR A 152 -7.94 5.47 -6.84
N THR A 153 -8.04 6.42 -7.73
CA THR A 153 -7.14 6.56 -8.87
C THR A 153 -6.86 8.04 -9.08
N THR A 154 -5.68 8.37 -9.56
CA THR A 154 -5.37 9.77 -9.80
C THR A 154 -6.24 10.38 -10.90
N PRO A 155 -6.43 11.71 -10.88
CA PRO A 155 -7.21 12.39 -11.89
C PRO A 155 -6.75 12.18 -13.33
N LYS A 156 -5.51 11.77 -13.54
CA LYS A 156 -4.93 11.49 -14.86
C LYS A 156 -5.00 10.04 -15.28
N ALA A 157 -5.32 9.12 -14.37
CA ALA A 157 -5.52 7.72 -14.72
C ALA A 157 -6.86 7.52 -15.43
N ALA A 158 -6.86 6.77 -16.52
CA ALA A 158 -8.07 6.49 -17.28
C ALA A 158 -9.19 5.88 -16.44
N SER A 159 -8.82 5.12 -15.42
CA SER A 159 -9.73 4.49 -14.46
C SER A 159 -10.42 5.49 -13.52
N TYR A 160 -9.85 6.66 -13.28
CA TYR A 160 -10.42 7.68 -12.40
C TYR A 160 -11.82 8.12 -12.85
N ASN A 161 -12.05 8.23 -14.15
CA ASN A 161 -13.33 8.61 -14.69
C ASN A 161 -14.32 7.46 -14.84
N SER A 162 -13.88 6.23 -14.64
CA SER A 162 -14.70 5.03 -14.80
C SER A 162 -15.20 4.43 -13.50
N VAL A 163 -14.59 4.77 -12.37
CA VAL A 163 -15.01 4.25 -11.06
C VAL A 163 -16.25 4.98 -10.59
N ARG A 164 -17.38 4.32 -10.75
CA ARG A 164 -18.68 4.77 -10.22
C ARG A 164 -19.18 3.75 -9.23
N ARG A 165 -19.58 4.19 -8.07
CA ARG A 165 -20.39 3.38 -7.18
C ARG A 165 -21.84 3.39 -7.66
N PRO A 166 -22.61 2.33 -7.42
CA PRO A 166 -24.04 2.36 -7.65
C PRO A 166 -24.66 3.58 -6.95
N GLY A 167 -25.39 4.39 -7.72
CA GLY A 167 -26.03 5.59 -7.21
C GLY A 167 -25.22 6.89 -7.27
N GLN A 168 -23.95 6.85 -7.65
CA GLN A 168 -23.14 8.06 -7.83
C GLN A 168 -23.34 8.66 -9.23
N PRO A 169 -23.79 9.92 -9.33
CA PRO A 169 -24.02 10.57 -10.63
C PRO A 169 -22.72 10.98 -11.33
N THR A 170 -21.63 11.14 -10.60
CA THR A 170 -20.33 11.53 -11.15
C THR A 170 -19.23 10.57 -10.75
N PRO A 171 -18.23 10.31 -11.60
CA PRO A 171 -17.11 9.42 -11.29
C PRO A 171 -16.08 10.09 -10.38
N ARG A 172 -16.50 11.02 -9.55
CA ARG A 172 -15.58 11.67 -8.62
C ARG A 172 -15.50 10.92 -7.31
N ALA A 173 -14.26 10.88 -6.83
CA ALA A 173 -13.89 10.53 -5.49
C ALA A 173 -14.54 9.22 -5.05
N HIS A 174 -13.78 8.25 -5.21
CA HIS A 174 -13.99 6.87 -4.82
C HIS A 174 -14.81 6.69 -3.56
N TRP A 175 -14.97 7.71 -2.75
CA TRP A 175 -15.72 7.65 -1.53
C TRP A 175 -16.26 8.95 -0.95
N ARG A 176 -16.46 9.95 -1.70
CA ARG A 176 -17.25 11.05 -1.19
C ARG A 176 -18.56 10.50 -0.65
N GLN A 177 -18.68 10.57 0.64
CA GLN A 177 -19.97 10.61 1.28
C GLN A 177 -20.50 12.02 0.98
N ASP A 178 -21.37 12.13 0.04
CA ASP A 178 -22.21 13.29 -0.11
C ASP A 178 -23.33 13.21 0.94
#